data_29ec38c94b00b34a12e4b42fda93869b
#
_entry.id   29ec38c94b00b34a12e4b42fda93869b
#
_cell.length_a   1.000
_cell.length_b   1.000
_cell.length_c   1.000
_cell.angle_alpha   90.00
_cell.angle_beta   90.00
_cell.angle_gamma   90.00
#
_symmetry.space_group_name_H-M   'P 1'
#
loop_
_entity.id
_entity.type
_entity.pdbx_description
1 polymer ?
#
loop_
_entity_poly.entity_id
_entity_poly.type
_entity_poly.pdbx_seq_one_letter_code
_entity_poly.pdbx_strand_id
1 'polypeptide(L)'
;MQRSLRHPLTALLSPLGALLLLLPGLARPSPQEPATAPPDKRELEGLIQEYLELGSCAVGPERERQLEIQARLSALPDLSAEEEARWRKELQKAWEKLPGLPAEKGDNWYFEDPRRGRYIVGGKRSKPAGLLIGMHGGGVGSGDAGSIAPLYEGAAARQKWVALFPEVLEKTERGWTDAGTEEWILDLIEQARRSFSVDADRVYLAGHSMGGYGAWTLGAHHADRVAALAPAAGGPTPILDRATGKPTDIDWGVIPSLRNVPMVVYQSRDDPQVPADVNQLAAKQVAEARARWGGYTDFTYWEVDGQGHGLPPGGAEAHFERIRGFVRQARPKEIVWQPVLSWKRQFYWLAWERPAEGALLEARLDREANRISVTRQAGAGRGGGPGLAVYVDAELVDFDRPLEVLLDGQVVFSGQPRRRLEWLLETSTSGDDARRFSARVPLEPQAAR
;
A
#
# COMPACT_ATOMS: atom_id res chain seq x y z
N MET A 1 -8.93 -7.26 20.93
CA MET A 1 -10.12 -6.46 20.55
C MET A 1 -10.28 -6.59 19.06
N GLN A 2 -11.25 -7.34 18.61
CA GLN A 2 -11.51 -7.59 17.18
C GLN A 2 -12.39 -6.48 16.63
N ARG A 3 -12.03 -5.95 15.46
CA ARG A 3 -12.73 -4.80 14.85
C ARG A 3 -14.05 -5.23 14.21
N SER A 4 -15.16 -4.63 14.63
CA SER A 4 -16.49 -4.77 14.00
C SER A 4 -16.62 -3.76 12.87
N LEU A 5 -16.54 -4.22 11.62
CA LEU A 5 -16.90 -3.42 10.44
C LEU A 5 -18.44 -3.38 10.32
N ARG A 6 -19.04 -2.27 10.74
CA ARG A 6 -20.48 -2.01 10.52
C ARG A 6 -20.63 -1.14 9.26
N HIS A 7 -21.30 -1.65 8.24
CA HIS A 7 -21.79 -0.85 7.12
C HIS A 7 -23.12 -0.16 7.47
N PRO A 8 -23.31 1.14 7.13
CA PRO A 8 -24.61 1.78 7.23
C PRO A 8 -25.46 1.49 5.98
N LEU A 9 -26.67 1.00 6.20
CA LEU A 9 -27.75 0.94 5.22
C LEU A 9 -28.26 2.36 4.94
N THR A 10 -28.16 2.80 3.69
CA THR A 10 -28.71 4.08 3.23
C THR A 10 -30.21 3.93 2.91
N ALA A 11 -31.06 4.59 3.67
CA ALA A 11 -32.47 4.78 3.36
C ALA A 11 -32.65 6.07 2.53
N LEU A 12 -33.26 5.95 1.36
CA LEU A 12 -33.70 7.04 0.49
C LEU A 12 -34.97 7.72 1.07
N LEU A 13 -34.91 9.02 1.37
CA LEU A 13 -36.05 9.87 1.52
C LEU A 13 -35.81 11.22 0.84
N SER A 14 -36.65 11.55 -0.13
CA SER A 14 -36.69 12.84 -0.82
C SER A 14 -37.30 13.93 0.04
N PRO A 15 -36.85 15.19 -0.06
CA PRO A 15 -37.58 16.31 0.54
C PRO A 15 -38.20 17.25 -0.51
N LEU A 16 -39.43 17.70 -0.20
CA LEU A 16 -40.06 18.86 -0.76
C LEU A 16 -39.41 20.15 -0.24
N GLY A 17 -39.38 21.16 -1.11
CA GLY A 17 -38.70 22.41 -0.87
C GLY A 17 -39.38 23.39 0.09
N ALA A 18 -38.54 24.24 0.65
CA ALA A 18 -38.93 25.55 1.19
C ALA A 18 -37.82 26.56 0.90
N LEU A 19 -38.15 27.57 0.12
CA LEU A 19 -37.32 28.71 -0.23
C LEU A 19 -37.34 29.73 0.92
N LEU A 20 -36.24 29.91 1.64
CA LEU A 20 -36.07 30.99 2.61
C LEU A 20 -34.94 31.93 2.12
N LEU A 21 -35.33 33.18 1.85
CA LEU A 21 -34.42 34.31 1.59
C LEU A 21 -33.62 34.65 2.86
N LEU A 22 -32.31 34.50 2.82
CA LEU A 22 -31.42 34.92 3.90
C LEU A 22 -30.59 36.15 3.46
N LEU A 23 -30.75 37.21 4.24
CA LEU A 23 -29.94 38.43 4.22
C LEU A 23 -28.47 38.08 4.62
N PRO A 24 -27.43 38.80 4.08
CA PRO A 24 -26.07 38.56 4.46
C PRO A 24 -25.79 39.05 5.88
N GLY A 25 -25.78 38.12 6.83
CA GLY A 25 -25.31 38.38 8.18
C GLY A 25 -23.78 38.35 8.19
N LEU A 26 -23.19 39.42 8.75
CA LEU A 26 -21.76 39.51 9.08
C LEU A 26 -21.32 38.27 9.88
N ALA A 27 -20.51 37.40 9.27
CA ALA A 27 -19.91 36.26 9.97
C ALA A 27 -19.02 36.80 11.10
N ARG A 28 -19.43 36.56 12.33
CA ARG A 28 -18.54 36.69 13.49
C ARG A 28 -17.43 35.66 13.35
N PRO A 29 -16.14 36.03 13.58
CA PRO A 29 -15.08 35.03 13.65
C PRO A 29 -15.44 34.05 14.76
N SER A 30 -15.44 32.76 14.45
CA SER A 30 -15.58 31.71 15.45
C SER A 30 -14.50 31.91 16.53
N PRO A 31 -14.83 31.72 17.81
CA PRO A 31 -13.81 31.74 18.86
C PRO A 31 -12.75 30.71 18.47
N GLN A 32 -11.48 31.13 18.36
CA GLN A 32 -10.36 30.18 18.33
C GLN A 32 -10.47 29.36 19.63
N GLU A 33 -10.67 28.06 19.50
CA GLU A 33 -10.52 27.16 20.64
C GLU A 33 -9.15 27.41 21.28
N PRO A 34 -9.05 27.54 22.60
CA PRO A 34 -7.79 27.75 23.29
C PRO A 34 -6.84 26.62 22.90
N ALA A 35 -5.62 26.98 22.44
CA ALA A 35 -4.58 26.03 22.13
C ALA A 35 -4.45 25.06 23.33
N THR A 36 -4.85 23.82 23.14
CA THR A 36 -4.80 22.81 24.19
C THR A 36 -3.34 22.63 24.60
N ALA A 37 -3.07 22.63 25.92
CA ALA A 37 -1.72 22.43 26.43
C ALA A 37 -1.10 21.13 25.86
N PRO A 38 0.22 21.06 25.63
CA PRO A 38 0.85 19.83 25.13
C PRO A 38 0.50 18.63 26.02
N PRO A 39 0.32 17.42 25.44
CA PRO A 39 -0.02 16.23 26.22
C PRO A 39 1.10 15.90 27.22
N ASP A 40 0.71 15.47 28.41
CA ASP A 40 1.66 14.89 29.35
C ASP A 40 2.17 13.51 28.86
N LYS A 41 3.16 12.95 29.57
CA LYS A 41 3.78 11.68 29.15
C LYS A 41 2.78 10.53 29.07
N ARG A 42 1.85 10.40 30.02
CA ARG A 42 0.88 9.30 30.06
C ARG A 42 -0.18 9.46 28.97
N GLU A 43 -0.66 10.66 28.78
CA GLU A 43 -1.57 11.01 27.67
C GLU A 43 -0.92 10.69 26.32
N LEU A 44 0.36 11.10 26.14
CA LEU A 44 1.11 10.87 24.91
C LEU A 44 1.27 9.37 24.60
N GLU A 45 1.63 8.55 25.61
CA GLU A 45 1.70 7.09 25.44
C GLU A 45 0.36 6.49 25.02
N GLY A 46 -0.75 6.96 25.60
CA GLY A 46 -2.10 6.55 25.22
C GLY A 46 -2.48 6.94 23.80
N LEU A 47 -2.20 8.17 23.40
CA LEU A 47 -2.46 8.66 22.03
C LEU A 47 -1.65 7.89 20.98
N ILE A 48 -0.40 7.58 21.27
CA ILE A 48 0.47 6.78 20.37
C ILE A 48 -0.10 5.38 20.21
N GLN A 49 -0.46 4.72 21.33
CA GLN A 49 -1.02 3.37 21.28
C GLN A 49 -2.31 3.33 20.46
N GLU A 50 -3.24 4.25 20.74
CA GLU A 50 -4.50 4.38 20.02
C GLU A 50 -4.29 4.63 18.52
N TYR A 51 -3.36 5.51 18.15
CA TYR A 51 -3.05 5.81 16.75
C TYR A 51 -2.57 4.58 15.98
N LEU A 52 -1.68 3.80 16.60
CA LEU A 52 -1.13 2.58 16.00
C LEU A 52 -2.20 1.49 15.87
N GLU A 53 -3.13 1.39 16.83
CA GLU A 53 -4.28 0.47 16.78
C GLU A 53 -5.26 0.79 15.65
N LEU A 54 -5.46 2.07 15.34
CA LEU A 54 -6.27 2.51 14.19
C LEU A 54 -5.69 2.06 12.84
N GLY A 55 -4.38 1.89 12.75
CA GLY A 55 -3.68 1.30 11.61
C GLY A 55 -3.56 2.21 10.37
N SER A 56 -2.97 1.69 9.31
CA SER A 56 -2.64 2.47 8.10
C SER A 56 -3.80 2.68 7.12
N CYS A 57 -4.85 1.86 7.23
CA CYS A 57 -5.99 1.87 6.32
C CYS A 57 -7.22 2.57 6.92
N ALA A 58 -7.07 3.31 8.03
CA ALA A 58 -8.15 4.00 8.72
C ALA A 58 -8.93 4.94 7.78
N VAL A 59 -10.26 4.86 7.81
CA VAL A 59 -11.20 5.68 7.05
C VAL A 59 -12.35 6.15 7.94
N GLY A 60 -13.09 7.17 7.50
CA GLY A 60 -14.23 7.69 8.26
C GLY A 60 -13.86 8.08 9.69
N PRO A 61 -14.64 7.66 10.72
CA PRO A 61 -14.40 8.04 12.12
C PRO A 61 -13.01 7.66 12.65
N GLU A 62 -12.45 6.54 12.18
CA GLU A 62 -11.08 6.12 12.56
C GLU A 62 -10.04 7.12 12.03
N ARG A 63 -10.19 7.59 10.78
CA ARG A 63 -9.31 8.61 10.22
C ARG A 63 -9.50 9.96 10.90
N GLU A 64 -10.71 10.35 11.18
CA GLU A 64 -11.02 11.58 11.96
C GLU A 64 -10.29 11.54 13.29
N ARG A 65 -10.36 10.40 13.99
CA ARG A 65 -9.63 10.22 15.27
C ARG A 65 -8.12 10.29 15.10
N GLN A 66 -7.55 9.72 14.04
CA GLN A 66 -6.13 9.89 13.76
C GLN A 66 -5.74 11.37 13.55
N LEU A 67 -6.57 12.13 12.84
CA LEU A 67 -6.33 13.57 12.61
C LEU A 67 -6.42 14.39 13.91
N GLU A 68 -7.35 14.06 14.82
CA GLU A 68 -7.41 14.66 16.15
C GLU A 68 -6.13 14.39 16.94
N ILE A 69 -5.64 13.15 16.95
CA ILE A 69 -4.39 12.79 17.62
C ILE A 69 -3.21 13.57 17.01
N GLN A 70 -3.12 13.66 15.69
CA GLN A 70 -2.09 14.45 15.02
C GLN A 70 -2.16 15.93 15.40
N ALA A 71 -3.36 16.52 15.42
CA ALA A 71 -3.55 17.89 15.85
C ALA A 71 -3.09 18.10 17.30
N ARG A 72 -3.31 17.11 18.16
CA ARG A 72 -2.85 17.15 19.55
C ARG A 72 -1.31 17.10 19.65
N LEU A 73 -0.65 16.28 18.82
CA LEU A 73 0.80 16.14 18.73
C LEU A 73 1.47 17.36 18.08
N SER A 74 0.76 18.09 17.25
CA SER A 74 1.30 19.27 16.56
C SER A 74 1.65 20.42 17.54
N ALA A 75 1.12 20.39 18.76
CA ALA A 75 1.49 21.31 19.83
C ALA A 75 2.88 21.02 20.47
N LEU A 76 3.46 19.83 20.21
CA LEU A 76 4.78 19.49 20.70
C LEU A 76 5.90 20.25 19.96
N PRO A 77 7.04 20.50 20.62
CA PRO A 77 8.18 21.14 19.96
C PRO A 77 8.77 20.27 18.86
N ASP A 78 9.57 20.90 18.00
CA ASP A 78 10.38 20.17 17.03
C ASP A 78 11.36 19.23 17.72
N LEU A 79 11.65 18.10 17.09
CA LEU A 79 12.57 17.12 17.61
C LEU A 79 14.02 17.43 17.19
N SER A 80 14.96 17.24 18.09
CA SER A 80 16.37 17.08 17.73
C SER A 80 16.59 15.71 17.03
N ALA A 81 17.75 15.54 16.41
CA ALA A 81 18.11 14.24 15.80
C ALA A 81 18.18 13.10 16.85
N GLU A 82 18.62 13.41 18.06
CA GLU A 82 18.68 12.43 19.17
C GLU A 82 17.28 12.04 19.65
N GLU A 83 16.38 13.01 19.75
CA GLU A 83 14.98 12.77 20.12
C GLU A 83 14.25 11.98 19.02
N GLU A 84 14.48 12.28 17.75
CA GLU A 84 13.97 11.46 16.64
C GLU A 84 14.43 10.01 16.77
N ALA A 85 15.73 9.76 16.98
CA ALA A 85 16.27 8.41 17.12
C ALA A 85 15.67 7.67 18.34
N ARG A 86 15.40 8.39 19.44
CA ARG A 86 14.71 7.84 20.62
C ARG A 86 13.26 7.47 20.27
N TRP A 87 12.52 8.38 19.62
CA TRP A 87 11.13 8.15 19.28
C TRP A 87 10.94 7.03 18.27
N ARG A 88 11.84 6.88 17.29
CA ARG A 88 11.83 5.71 16.39
C ARG A 88 11.83 4.39 17.16
N LYS A 89 12.65 4.27 18.19
CA LYS A 89 12.71 3.07 19.04
C LYS A 89 11.44 2.88 19.88
N GLU A 90 10.91 3.95 20.47
CA GLU A 90 9.69 3.86 21.27
C GLU A 90 8.46 3.52 20.41
N LEU A 91 8.32 4.09 19.24
CA LEU A 91 7.26 3.75 18.28
C LEU A 91 7.39 2.30 17.78
N GLN A 92 8.61 1.81 17.57
CA GLN A 92 8.84 0.41 17.23
C GLN A 92 8.37 -0.53 18.35
N LYS A 93 8.75 -0.25 19.59
CA LYS A 93 8.30 -1.02 20.77
C LYS A 93 6.78 -0.98 20.95
N ALA A 94 6.16 0.18 20.70
CA ALA A 94 4.71 0.32 20.79
C ALA A 94 4.01 -0.54 19.71
N TRP A 95 4.52 -0.51 18.48
CA TRP A 95 4.00 -1.35 17.40
C TRP A 95 4.16 -2.86 17.66
N GLU A 96 5.31 -3.27 18.23
CA GLU A 96 5.56 -4.68 18.58
C GLU A 96 4.63 -5.23 19.67
N LYS A 97 4.03 -4.35 20.49
CA LYS A 97 3.03 -4.73 21.50
C LYS A 97 1.62 -4.95 20.92
N LEU A 98 1.37 -4.50 19.70
CA LEU A 98 0.07 -4.76 19.05
C LEU A 98 -0.14 -6.26 18.85
N PRO A 99 -1.40 -6.72 18.80
CA PRO A 99 -1.71 -8.14 18.58
C PRO A 99 -1.06 -8.68 17.30
N GLY A 100 -0.49 -9.88 17.39
CA GLY A 100 -0.06 -10.65 16.24
C GLY A 100 -1.19 -11.56 15.72
N LEU A 101 -0.91 -12.32 14.67
CA LEU A 101 -1.81 -13.35 14.18
C LEU A 101 -1.89 -14.54 15.14
N PRO A 102 -3.04 -15.23 15.23
CA PRO A 102 -3.06 -16.64 15.54
C PRO A 102 -2.14 -17.37 14.55
N ALA A 103 -1.09 -18.01 15.08
CA ALA A 103 0.01 -18.51 14.25
C ALA A 103 0.09 -20.04 14.30
N GLU A 104 -1.02 -20.72 14.45
CA GLU A 104 -1.08 -22.17 14.39
C GLU A 104 -0.86 -22.66 12.96
N LYS A 105 -0.21 -23.81 12.82
CA LYS A 105 -0.06 -24.43 11.50
C LYS A 105 -1.42 -24.90 11.00
N GLY A 106 -1.75 -24.60 9.75
CA GLY A 106 -3.03 -24.95 9.14
C GLY A 106 -4.03 -23.79 9.17
N ASP A 107 -5.28 -24.09 9.34
CA ASP A 107 -6.39 -23.15 9.24
C ASP A 107 -6.47 -22.20 10.43
N ASN A 108 -6.62 -20.93 10.13
CA ASN A 108 -6.84 -19.86 11.07
C ASN A 108 -7.92 -18.91 10.54
N TRP A 109 -8.51 -18.09 11.41
CA TRP A 109 -9.52 -17.10 11.03
C TRP A 109 -9.16 -15.75 11.62
N TYR A 110 -9.28 -14.73 10.79
CA TYR A 110 -8.98 -13.36 11.16
C TYR A 110 -10.16 -12.66 11.84
N PHE A 111 -11.37 -12.87 11.32
CA PHE A 111 -12.60 -12.31 11.87
C PHE A 111 -13.28 -13.31 12.84
N GLU A 112 -14.17 -12.79 13.69
CA GLU A 112 -15.00 -13.64 14.56
C GLU A 112 -15.98 -14.52 13.77
N ASP A 113 -16.39 -14.08 12.56
CA ASP A 113 -17.21 -14.89 11.66
C ASP A 113 -16.35 -15.98 11.00
N PRO A 114 -16.58 -17.28 11.33
CA PRO A 114 -15.78 -18.37 10.80
C PRO A 114 -15.99 -18.63 9.29
N ARG A 115 -16.87 -17.88 8.64
CA ARG A 115 -17.09 -17.95 7.19
C ARG A 115 -16.26 -16.91 6.43
N ARG A 116 -15.54 -16.03 7.14
CA ARG A 116 -14.84 -14.91 6.54
C ARG A 116 -13.44 -14.74 7.11
N GLY A 117 -12.48 -14.41 6.25
CA GLY A 117 -11.12 -14.14 6.68
C GLY A 117 -10.33 -15.38 7.08
N ARG A 118 -10.64 -16.54 6.50
CA ARG A 118 -9.82 -17.74 6.62
C ARG A 118 -8.46 -17.53 5.98
N TYR A 119 -7.42 -18.02 6.64
CA TYR A 119 -6.08 -18.13 6.06
C TYR A 119 -5.37 -19.38 6.59
N ILE A 120 -4.48 -19.93 5.78
CA ILE A 120 -3.64 -21.07 6.15
C ILE A 120 -2.23 -20.56 6.42
N VAL A 121 -1.62 -21.03 7.51
CA VAL A 121 -0.23 -20.78 7.85
C VAL A 121 0.64 -21.97 7.51
N GLY A 122 1.68 -21.73 6.70
CA GLY A 122 2.61 -22.77 6.26
C GLY A 122 4.06 -22.28 6.19
N GLY A 123 4.90 -23.08 5.56
CA GLY A 123 6.30 -22.77 5.35
C GLY A 123 7.16 -22.81 6.63
N LYS A 124 8.22 -21.99 6.66
CA LYS A 124 9.20 -21.89 7.75
C LYS A 124 8.79 -20.83 8.76
N ARG A 125 8.19 -21.23 9.90
CA ARG A 125 7.66 -20.32 10.92
C ARG A 125 8.68 -19.77 11.92
N SER A 126 9.75 -20.51 12.18
CA SER A 126 10.80 -20.08 13.12
C SER A 126 11.94 -19.41 12.37
N LYS A 127 12.21 -18.13 12.71
CA LYS A 127 13.24 -17.29 12.07
C LYS A 127 13.16 -17.36 10.54
N PRO A 128 12.03 -17.01 9.94
CA PRO A 128 11.88 -17.05 8.49
C PRO A 128 12.80 -16.02 7.81
N ALA A 129 13.23 -16.34 6.60
CA ALA A 129 14.01 -15.43 5.75
C ALA A 129 13.13 -14.44 4.97
N GLY A 130 11.79 -14.59 5.04
CA GLY A 130 10.82 -13.73 4.39
C GLY A 130 9.39 -14.21 4.62
N LEU A 131 8.43 -13.45 4.14
CA LEU A 131 6.99 -13.74 4.18
C LEU A 131 6.47 -13.87 2.76
N LEU A 132 5.78 -14.98 2.48
CA LEU A 132 5.01 -15.17 1.26
C LEU A 132 3.51 -14.97 1.56
N ILE A 133 2.84 -14.15 0.77
CA ILE A 133 1.39 -14.15 0.64
C ILE A 133 1.05 -14.91 -0.64
N GLY A 134 0.47 -16.11 -0.51
CA GLY A 134 0.10 -16.98 -1.62
C GLY A 134 -1.39 -16.89 -1.90
N MET A 135 -1.75 -16.33 -3.05
CA MET A 135 -3.14 -16.01 -3.44
C MET A 135 -3.71 -17.12 -4.33
N HIS A 136 -4.88 -17.65 -3.93
CA HIS A 136 -5.56 -18.72 -4.65
C HIS A 136 -6.25 -18.26 -5.93
N GLY A 137 -6.42 -19.17 -6.87
CA GLY A 137 -7.28 -19.04 -8.03
C GLY A 137 -8.75 -19.23 -7.71
N GLY A 138 -9.62 -18.98 -8.66
CA GLY A 138 -11.06 -19.18 -8.54
C GLY A 138 -11.84 -18.18 -9.39
N GLY A 139 -13.05 -17.88 -8.98
CA GLY A 139 -13.98 -16.97 -9.60
C GLY A 139 -15.24 -16.85 -8.77
N VAL A 140 -16.37 -16.48 -9.39
CA VAL A 140 -17.66 -16.33 -8.70
C VAL A 140 -18.03 -17.64 -7.98
N GLY A 141 -18.20 -17.54 -6.66
CA GLY A 141 -18.57 -18.66 -5.80
C GLY A 141 -17.51 -19.75 -5.61
N SER A 142 -16.28 -19.57 -6.12
CA SER A 142 -15.25 -20.61 -6.11
C SER A 142 -13.88 -20.11 -5.67
N GLY A 143 -13.00 -21.07 -5.34
CA GLY A 143 -11.63 -20.80 -4.86
C GLY A 143 -11.55 -20.68 -3.33
N ASP A 144 -10.46 -21.19 -2.79
CA ASP A 144 -10.19 -21.15 -1.36
C ASP A 144 -8.68 -21.26 -1.07
N ALA A 145 -8.29 -20.97 0.17
CA ALA A 145 -6.91 -21.05 0.63
C ALA A 145 -6.34 -22.50 0.52
N GLY A 146 -7.18 -23.52 0.66
CA GLY A 146 -6.78 -24.92 0.55
C GLY A 146 -6.38 -25.34 -0.86
N SER A 147 -6.76 -24.59 -1.88
CA SER A 147 -6.38 -24.86 -3.27
C SER A 147 -4.95 -24.46 -3.60
N ILE A 148 -4.43 -23.39 -3.01
CA ILE A 148 -3.09 -22.87 -3.29
C ILE A 148 -2.04 -23.32 -2.28
N ALA A 149 -2.41 -23.55 -1.01
CA ALA A 149 -1.47 -23.92 0.03
C ALA A 149 -0.65 -25.18 -0.31
N PRO A 150 -1.23 -26.31 -0.78
CA PRO A 150 -0.45 -27.48 -1.15
C PRO A 150 0.53 -27.25 -2.30
N LEU A 151 0.22 -26.31 -3.19
CA LEU A 151 1.07 -26.00 -4.35
C LEU A 151 2.29 -25.12 -3.98
N TYR A 152 2.15 -24.27 -2.96
CA TYR A 152 3.13 -23.22 -2.63
C TYR A 152 3.88 -23.48 -1.32
N GLU A 153 3.30 -24.19 -0.33
CA GLU A 153 3.89 -24.36 1.00
C GLU A 153 5.29 -24.99 0.94
N GLY A 154 5.45 -26.07 0.17
CA GLY A 154 6.73 -26.77 0.04
C GLY A 154 7.82 -25.88 -0.59
N ALA A 155 7.48 -25.13 -1.62
CA ALA A 155 8.38 -24.18 -2.26
C ALA A 155 8.77 -23.02 -1.31
N ALA A 156 7.81 -22.44 -0.60
CA ALA A 156 8.06 -21.40 0.41
C ALA A 156 8.98 -21.92 1.54
N ALA A 157 8.76 -23.14 2.01
CA ALA A 157 9.60 -23.76 3.05
C ALA A 157 11.05 -23.93 2.59
N ARG A 158 11.29 -24.31 1.32
CA ARG A 158 12.63 -24.40 0.73
C ARG A 158 13.33 -23.04 0.66
N GLN A 159 12.59 -21.97 0.40
CA GLN A 159 13.10 -20.60 0.46
C GLN A 159 13.26 -20.07 1.91
N LYS A 160 12.92 -20.88 2.90
CA LYS A 160 12.88 -20.51 4.33
C LYS A 160 11.89 -19.38 4.63
N TRP A 161 10.84 -19.24 3.84
CA TRP A 161 9.78 -18.26 4.06
C TRP A 161 8.68 -18.84 4.95
N VAL A 162 8.12 -18.02 5.83
CA VAL A 162 6.78 -18.27 6.34
C VAL A 162 5.78 -17.90 5.24
N ALA A 163 4.72 -18.68 5.10
CA ALA A 163 3.70 -18.46 4.08
C ALA A 163 2.32 -18.30 4.71
N LEU A 164 1.59 -17.30 4.25
CA LEU A 164 0.17 -17.14 4.51
C LEU A 164 -0.59 -17.35 3.20
N PHE A 165 -1.62 -18.15 3.27
CA PHE A 165 -2.54 -18.42 2.16
C PHE A 165 -3.93 -17.91 2.56
N PRO A 166 -4.19 -16.60 2.34
CA PRO A 166 -5.50 -16.02 2.65
C PRO A 166 -6.56 -16.51 1.67
N GLU A 167 -7.82 -16.48 2.10
CA GLU A 167 -8.98 -16.67 1.24
C GLU A 167 -9.63 -15.33 0.99
N VAL A 168 -10.03 -15.03 -0.26
CA VAL A 168 -10.72 -13.77 -0.58
C VAL A 168 -11.93 -13.57 0.31
N LEU A 169 -12.19 -12.32 0.71
CA LEU A 169 -13.31 -12.00 1.61
C LEU A 169 -14.66 -12.28 0.96
N GLU A 170 -14.76 -12.03 -0.33
CA GLU A 170 -15.95 -12.28 -1.13
C GLU A 170 -15.56 -13.04 -2.42
N LYS A 171 -16.34 -14.06 -2.77
CA LYS A 171 -16.09 -14.88 -3.99
C LYS A 171 -16.83 -14.30 -5.19
N THR A 172 -16.41 -13.12 -5.61
CA THR A 172 -16.97 -12.40 -6.77
C THR A 172 -16.03 -12.50 -7.98
N GLU A 173 -16.39 -11.86 -9.08
CA GLU A 173 -15.51 -11.71 -10.24
C GLU A 173 -14.26 -10.87 -9.94
N ARG A 174 -14.35 -9.96 -8.96
CA ARG A 174 -13.22 -9.11 -8.56
C ARG A 174 -12.26 -9.80 -7.62
N GLY A 175 -12.78 -10.70 -6.76
CA GLY A 175 -12.02 -11.51 -5.84
C GLY A 175 -11.03 -10.68 -4.98
N TRP A 176 -9.77 -10.67 -5.38
CA TRP A 176 -8.70 -9.98 -4.64
C TRP A 176 -8.81 -8.46 -4.61
N THR A 177 -9.62 -7.87 -5.46
CA THR A 177 -9.83 -6.40 -5.56
C THR A 177 -11.20 -5.95 -5.02
N ASP A 178 -11.94 -6.83 -4.37
CA ASP A 178 -13.16 -6.45 -3.65
C ASP A 178 -12.83 -5.55 -2.47
N ALA A 179 -13.76 -4.63 -2.16
CA ALA A 179 -13.60 -3.68 -1.07
C ALA A 179 -13.28 -4.38 0.26
N GLY A 180 -12.26 -3.90 0.95
CA GLY A 180 -11.79 -4.42 2.23
C GLY A 180 -10.78 -5.57 2.10
N THR A 181 -10.58 -6.16 0.90
CA THR A 181 -9.64 -7.27 0.72
C THR A 181 -8.19 -6.78 0.77
N GLU A 182 -7.87 -5.67 0.13
CA GLU A 182 -6.51 -5.12 0.16
C GLU A 182 -6.12 -4.66 1.57
N GLU A 183 -7.03 -3.99 2.28
CA GLU A 183 -6.84 -3.58 3.68
C GLU A 183 -6.57 -4.79 4.59
N TRP A 184 -7.36 -5.86 4.42
CA TRP A 184 -7.18 -7.10 5.16
C TRP A 184 -5.83 -7.76 4.88
N ILE A 185 -5.41 -7.85 3.61
CA ILE A 185 -4.10 -8.42 3.25
C ILE A 185 -2.95 -7.61 3.86
N LEU A 186 -3.04 -6.27 3.86
CA LEU A 186 -2.03 -5.44 4.50
C LEU A 186 -1.96 -5.68 6.01
N ASP A 187 -3.10 -5.80 6.68
CA ASP A 187 -3.14 -6.07 8.11
C ASP A 187 -2.62 -7.47 8.43
N LEU A 188 -2.94 -8.49 7.60
CA LEU A 188 -2.34 -9.82 7.70
C LEU A 188 -0.81 -9.77 7.60
N ILE A 189 -0.26 -9.01 6.65
CA ILE A 189 1.19 -8.82 6.50
C ILE A 189 1.79 -8.23 7.79
N GLU A 190 1.20 -7.17 8.33
CA GLU A 190 1.71 -6.49 9.52
C GLU A 190 1.64 -7.40 10.76
N GLN A 191 0.54 -8.11 10.94
CA GLN A 191 0.39 -9.06 12.04
C GLN A 191 1.35 -10.26 11.90
N ALA A 192 1.54 -10.79 10.69
CA ALA A 192 2.51 -11.86 10.43
C ALA A 192 3.95 -11.41 10.73
N ARG A 193 4.29 -10.17 10.36
CA ARG A 193 5.60 -9.60 10.67
C ARG A 193 5.84 -9.53 12.18
N ARG A 194 4.84 -9.17 12.98
CA ARG A 194 4.92 -9.22 14.44
C ARG A 194 5.06 -10.64 14.97
N SER A 195 4.21 -11.55 14.51
CA SER A 195 4.17 -12.94 15.01
C SER A 195 5.43 -13.74 14.69
N PHE A 196 6.04 -13.52 13.52
CA PHE A 196 7.18 -14.30 13.02
C PHE A 196 8.49 -13.51 12.97
N SER A 197 8.50 -12.24 13.37
CA SER A 197 9.67 -11.34 13.27
C SER A 197 10.24 -11.26 11.86
N VAL A 198 9.37 -11.08 10.86
CA VAL A 198 9.78 -10.97 9.46
C VAL A 198 10.28 -9.57 9.14
N ASP A 199 11.39 -9.52 8.40
CA ASP A 199 11.92 -8.29 7.82
C ASP A 199 10.92 -7.67 6.83
N ALA A 200 10.61 -6.37 7.00
CA ALA A 200 9.72 -5.61 6.14
C ALA A 200 10.15 -5.60 4.66
N ASP A 201 11.46 -5.72 4.42
CA ASP A 201 12.03 -5.71 3.09
C ASP A 201 12.01 -7.07 2.38
N ARG A 202 11.36 -8.10 3.00
CA ARG A 202 11.30 -9.47 2.49
C ARG A 202 9.87 -10.03 2.48
N VAL A 203 8.94 -9.25 1.97
CA VAL A 203 7.53 -9.64 1.75
C VAL A 203 7.32 -9.89 0.26
N TYR A 204 6.84 -11.07 -0.10
CA TYR A 204 6.62 -11.52 -1.47
C TYR A 204 5.15 -11.81 -1.71
N LEU A 205 4.62 -11.37 -2.85
CA LEU A 205 3.27 -11.74 -3.29
C LEU A 205 3.35 -12.71 -4.47
N ALA A 206 2.64 -13.81 -4.38
CA ALA A 206 2.49 -14.76 -5.48
C ALA A 206 1.06 -15.25 -5.57
N GLY A 207 0.63 -15.62 -6.77
CA GLY A 207 -0.70 -16.16 -6.97
C GLY A 207 -0.87 -16.83 -8.31
N HIS A 208 -1.87 -17.70 -8.40
CA HIS A 208 -2.21 -18.43 -9.63
C HIS A 208 -3.62 -18.06 -10.07
N SER A 209 -3.84 -17.94 -11.39
CA SER A 209 -5.14 -17.62 -11.97
C SER A 209 -5.70 -16.30 -11.41
N MET A 210 -6.90 -16.30 -10.79
CA MET A 210 -7.42 -15.12 -10.07
C MET A 210 -6.41 -14.57 -9.05
N GLY A 211 -5.62 -15.43 -8.37
CA GLY A 211 -4.54 -14.99 -7.49
C GLY A 211 -3.38 -14.33 -8.23
N GLY A 212 -3.15 -14.69 -9.49
CA GLY A 212 -2.22 -14.00 -10.39
C GLY A 212 -2.67 -12.56 -10.69
N TYR A 213 -3.98 -12.35 -10.94
CA TYR A 213 -4.57 -11.02 -11.03
C TYR A 213 -4.37 -10.23 -9.73
N GLY A 214 -4.61 -10.89 -8.58
CA GLY A 214 -4.36 -10.29 -7.26
C GLY A 214 -2.89 -9.88 -7.08
N ALA A 215 -1.94 -10.74 -7.46
CA ALA A 215 -0.51 -10.44 -7.35
C ALA A 215 -0.09 -9.23 -8.20
N TRP A 216 -0.64 -9.08 -9.40
CA TRP A 216 -0.44 -7.89 -10.23
C TRP A 216 -0.99 -6.63 -9.55
N THR A 217 -2.25 -6.66 -9.15
CA THR A 217 -3.00 -5.48 -8.71
C THR A 217 -2.55 -5.03 -7.31
N LEU A 218 -2.60 -5.94 -6.32
CA LEU A 218 -2.14 -5.63 -4.96
C LEU A 218 -0.65 -5.28 -4.95
N GLY A 219 0.15 -5.98 -5.75
CA GLY A 219 1.56 -5.70 -5.89
C GLY A 219 1.85 -4.30 -6.41
N ALA A 220 1.08 -3.81 -7.39
CA ALA A 220 1.19 -2.45 -7.91
C ALA A 220 0.71 -1.40 -6.92
N HIS A 221 -0.47 -1.60 -6.33
CA HIS A 221 -1.03 -0.68 -5.35
C HIS A 221 -0.17 -0.53 -4.10
N HIS A 222 0.55 -1.59 -3.72
CA HIS A 222 1.39 -1.66 -2.52
C HIS A 222 2.87 -1.94 -2.84
N ALA A 223 3.35 -1.47 -3.99
CA ALA A 223 4.73 -1.60 -4.45
C ALA A 223 5.76 -1.11 -3.40
N ASP A 224 5.37 -0.16 -2.59
CA ASP A 224 6.15 0.38 -1.48
C ASP A 224 6.23 -0.56 -0.25
N ARG A 225 5.58 -1.74 -0.29
CA ARG A 225 5.51 -2.70 0.82
C ARG A 225 6.03 -4.10 0.49
N VAL A 226 6.39 -4.36 -0.75
CA VAL A 226 6.74 -5.70 -1.21
C VAL A 226 8.13 -5.76 -1.82
N ALA A 227 8.80 -6.90 -1.68
CA ALA A 227 10.13 -7.16 -2.21
C ALA A 227 10.08 -7.59 -3.68
N ALA A 228 9.13 -8.45 -4.04
CA ALA A 228 8.94 -8.92 -5.40
C ALA A 228 7.56 -9.59 -5.59
N LEU A 229 7.17 -9.72 -6.85
CA LEU A 229 5.91 -10.31 -7.29
C LEU A 229 6.13 -11.53 -8.18
N ALA A 230 5.29 -12.55 -8.02
CA ALA A 230 5.30 -13.77 -8.83
C ALA A 230 3.87 -14.17 -9.27
N PRO A 231 3.22 -13.40 -10.15
CA PRO A 231 1.93 -13.80 -10.72
C PRO A 231 2.11 -14.93 -11.73
N ALA A 232 1.20 -15.93 -11.67
CA ALA A 232 1.17 -17.06 -12.57
C ALA A 232 -0.21 -17.24 -13.20
N ALA A 233 -0.27 -17.41 -14.51
CA ALA A 233 -1.48 -17.69 -15.27
C ALA A 233 -2.64 -16.72 -14.93
N GLY A 234 -2.31 -15.44 -14.74
CA GLY A 234 -3.25 -14.35 -14.43
C GLY A 234 -2.61 -13.02 -14.78
N GLY A 235 -3.34 -12.11 -15.40
CA GLY A 235 -2.87 -10.81 -15.86
C GLY A 235 -3.41 -9.65 -15.03
N PRO A 236 -2.97 -8.42 -15.27
CA PRO A 236 -3.61 -7.24 -14.71
C PRO A 236 -4.99 -7.02 -15.36
N THR A 237 -5.84 -6.21 -14.72
CA THR A 237 -7.18 -5.91 -15.24
C THR A 237 -7.10 -5.18 -16.59
N PRO A 238 -7.59 -5.76 -17.69
CA PRO A 238 -7.51 -5.13 -18.98
C PRO A 238 -8.69 -4.21 -19.27
N ILE A 239 -8.46 -3.18 -20.07
CA ILE A 239 -9.50 -2.48 -20.82
C ILE A 239 -9.66 -3.19 -22.15
N LEU A 240 -10.88 -3.63 -22.44
CA LEU A 240 -11.18 -4.40 -23.65
C LEU A 240 -11.80 -3.54 -24.74
N ASP A 241 -11.39 -3.76 -25.98
CA ASP A 241 -12.10 -3.27 -27.14
C ASP A 241 -13.47 -3.94 -27.24
N ARG A 242 -14.53 -3.15 -27.34
CA ARG A 242 -15.92 -3.63 -27.30
C ARG A 242 -16.31 -4.49 -28.50
N ALA A 243 -15.68 -4.29 -29.65
CA ALA A 243 -16.02 -5.00 -30.88
C ALA A 243 -15.29 -6.33 -30.99
N THR A 244 -14.04 -6.37 -30.55
CA THR A 244 -13.15 -7.54 -30.70
C THR A 244 -12.93 -8.34 -29.43
N GLY A 245 -13.25 -7.77 -28.26
CA GLY A 245 -12.95 -8.35 -26.95
C GLY A 245 -11.45 -8.41 -26.63
N LYS A 246 -10.59 -7.82 -27.45
CA LYS A 246 -9.14 -7.83 -27.23
C LYS A 246 -8.71 -6.77 -26.22
N PRO A 247 -7.69 -7.04 -25.39
CA PRO A 247 -7.15 -6.06 -24.49
C PRO A 247 -6.46 -4.93 -25.26
N THR A 248 -6.77 -3.69 -24.90
CA THR A 248 -6.22 -2.46 -25.51
C THR A 248 -5.41 -1.65 -24.54
N ASP A 249 -5.68 -1.78 -23.24
CA ASP A 249 -4.98 -1.08 -22.18
C ASP A 249 -5.07 -1.87 -20.87
N ILE A 250 -4.30 -1.45 -19.85
CA ILE A 250 -4.31 -1.98 -18.50
C ILE A 250 -4.82 -0.91 -17.55
N ASP A 251 -5.78 -1.27 -16.70
CA ASP A 251 -6.46 -0.36 -15.79
C ASP A 251 -5.81 -0.32 -14.38
N TRP A 252 -6.38 0.51 -13.52
CA TRP A 252 -6.14 0.62 -12.09
C TRP A 252 -4.71 0.97 -11.67
N GLY A 253 -4.01 1.78 -12.47
CA GLY A 253 -2.70 2.32 -12.13
C GLY A 253 -1.60 1.28 -11.97
N VAL A 254 -1.82 0.07 -12.49
CA VAL A 254 -0.92 -1.07 -12.27
C VAL A 254 0.46 -0.80 -12.87
N ILE A 255 0.53 -0.51 -14.16
CA ILE A 255 1.82 -0.38 -14.84
C ILE A 255 2.67 0.78 -14.27
N PRO A 256 2.15 2.02 -14.09
CA PRO A 256 2.95 3.12 -13.56
C PRO A 256 3.52 2.83 -12.16
N SER A 257 2.72 2.25 -11.27
CA SER A 257 3.09 2.05 -9.87
C SER A 257 4.14 0.94 -9.66
N LEU A 258 4.40 0.09 -10.66
CA LEU A 258 5.36 -1.03 -10.59
C LEU A 258 6.83 -0.63 -10.87
N ARG A 259 7.14 0.65 -11.11
CA ARG A 259 8.48 1.11 -11.52
C ARG A 259 9.64 0.52 -10.71
N ASN A 260 9.43 0.35 -9.40
CA ASN A 260 10.49 -0.02 -8.45
C ASN A 260 10.34 -1.44 -7.87
N VAL A 261 9.44 -2.26 -8.43
CA VAL A 261 9.17 -3.62 -7.90
C VAL A 261 9.70 -4.69 -8.86
N PRO A 262 10.60 -5.55 -8.41
CA PRO A 262 10.97 -6.77 -9.12
C PRO A 262 9.75 -7.67 -9.35
N MET A 263 9.64 -8.22 -10.55
CA MET A 263 8.47 -9.03 -10.92
C MET A 263 8.83 -10.11 -11.94
N VAL A 264 8.37 -11.33 -11.69
CA VAL A 264 8.47 -12.45 -12.63
C VAL A 264 7.05 -12.93 -12.95
N VAL A 265 6.58 -12.57 -14.13
CA VAL A 265 5.25 -12.95 -14.63
C VAL A 265 5.39 -14.25 -15.40
N TYR A 266 4.65 -15.27 -14.99
CA TYR A 266 4.58 -16.52 -15.73
C TYR A 266 3.26 -16.65 -16.48
N GLN A 267 3.33 -17.11 -17.74
CA GLN A 267 2.18 -17.41 -18.58
C GLN A 267 2.47 -18.58 -19.55
N SER A 268 1.52 -19.50 -19.71
CA SER A 268 1.54 -20.44 -20.83
C SER A 268 0.77 -19.85 -22.02
N ARG A 269 1.34 -19.95 -23.22
CA ARG A 269 0.71 -19.39 -24.43
C ARG A 269 -0.56 -20.12 -24.81
N ASP A 270 -0.62 -21.41 -24.50
CA ASP A 270 -1.75 -22.30 -24.74
C ASP A 270 -2.75 -22.41 -23.58
N ASP A 271 -2.72 -21.45 -22.64
CA ASP A 271 -3.67 -21.38 -21.53
C ASP A 271 -5.10 -21.14 -22.04
N PRO A 272 -6.04 -22.09 -21.86
CA PRO A 272 -7.40 -21.96 -22.36
C PRO A 272 -8.33 -21.15 -21.46
N GLN A 273 -7.89 -20.83 -20.21
CA GLN A 273 -8.71 -20.10 -19.23
C GLN A 273 -8.31 -18.64 -19.12
N VAL A 274 -7.01 -18.36 -19.17
CA VAL A 274 -6.45 -17.00 -19.13
C VAL A 274 -5.57 -16.81 -20.35
N PRO A 275 -6.11 -16.23 -21.44
CA PRO A 275 -5.35 -15.96 -22.66
C PRO A 275 -4.09 -15.13 -22.39
N ALA A 276 -3.01 -15.44 -23.09
CA ALA A 276 -1.71 -14.80 -22.89
C ALA A 276 -1.69 -13.32 -23.33
N ASP A 277 -2.64 -12.87 -24.14
CA ASP A 277 -2.68 -11.54 -24.75
C ASP A 277 -2.68 -10.39 -23.72
N VAL A 278 -3.32 -10.56 -22.56
CA VAL A 278 -3.29 -9.56 -21.48
C VAL A 278 -1.88 -9.40 -20.92
N ASN A 279 -1.18 -10.50 -20.63
CA ASN A 279 0.19 -10.46 -20.13
C ASN A 279 1.19 -9.99 -21.19
N GLN A 280 0.95 -10.32 -22.47
CA GLN A 280 1.74 -9.80 -23.60
C GLN A 280 1.57 -8.29 -23.75
N LEU A 281 0.33 -7.77 -23.62
CA LEU A 281 0.07 -6.33 -23.59
C LEU A 281 0.75 -5.66 -22.41
N ALA A 282 0.62 -6.24 -21.21
CA ALA A 282 1.27 -5.72 -20.01
C ALA A 282 2.80 -5.66 -20.15
N ALA A 283 3.41 -6.70 -20.69
CA ALA A 283 4.86 -6.72 -20.94
C ALA A 283 5.29 -5.63 -21.95
N LYS A 284 4.49 -5.40 -22.99
CA LYS A 284 4.71 -4.29 -23.94
C LYS A 284 4.62 -2.94 -23.22
N GLN A 285 3.58 -2.72 -22.42
CA GLN A 285 3.40 -1.45 -21.70
C GLN A 285 4.50 -1.23 -20.63
N VAL A 286 4.99 -2.29 -19.99
CA VAL A 286 6.16 -2.19 -19.09
C VAL A 286 7.40 -1.76 -19.88
N ALA A 287 7.61 -2.25 -21.10
CA ALA A 287 8.74 -1.81 -21.94
C ALA A 287 8.61 -0.34 -22.34
N GLU A 288 7.40 0.13 -22.67
CA GLU A 288 7.11 1.54 -22.96
C GLU A 288 7.29 2.42 -21.70
N ALA A 289 6.82 1.96 -20.54
CA ALA A 289 7.00 2.63 -19.26
C ALA A 289 8.48 2.74 -18.86
N ARG A 290 9.26 1.67 -19.08
CA ARG A 290 10.72 1.67 -18.90
C ARG A 290 11.41 2.71 -19.78
N ALA A 291 11.00 2.81 -21.06
CA ALA A 291 11.55 3.80 -21.97
C ALA A 291 11.21 5.24 -21.53
N ARG A 292 10.02 5.46 -20.97
CA ARG A 292 9.55 6.77 -20.52
C ARG A 292 10.16 7.20 -19.19
N TRP A 293 10.16 6.31 -18.18
CA TRP A 293 10.43 6.64 -16.77
C TRP A 293 11.72 6.01 -16.24
N GLY A 294 12.39 5.13 -17.01
CA GLY A 294 13.42 4.25 -16.45
C GLY A 294 12.81 3.25 -15.43
N GLY A 295 13.64 2.60 -14.63
CA GLY A 295 13.18 1.58 -13.68
C GLY A 295 12.72 0.29 -14.36
N TYR A 296 11.84 -0.49 -13.73
CA TYR A 296 11.38 -1.81 -14.22
C TYR A 296 12.53 -2.75 -14.57
N THR A 297 13.68 -2.60 -13.91
CA THR A 297 14.93 -3.30 -14.26
C THR A 297 14.83 -4.80 -14.09
N ASP A 298 14.05 -5.22 -13.08
CA ASP A 298 13.89 -6.61 -12.69
C ASP A 298 12.50 -7.16 -13.05
N PHE A 299 11.91 -6.65 -14.14
CA PHE A 299 10.70 -7.19 -14.73
C PHE A 299 11.06 -8.28 -15.75
N THR A 300 10.49 -9.47 -15.57
CA THR A 300 10.62 -10.60 -16.47
C THR A 300 9.26 -11.14 -16.85
N TYR A 301 8.97 -11.22 -18.13
CA TYR A 301 7.85 -11.97 -18.69
C TYR A 301 8.33 -13.34 -19.14
N TRP A 302 7.90 -14.38 -18.44
CA TRP A 302 8.28 -15.77 -18.67
C TRP A 302 7.14 -16.51 -19.34
N GLU A 303 7.11 -16.47 -20.66
CA GLU A 303 6.14 -17.16 -21.49
C GLU A 303 6.70 -18.53 -21.96
N VAL A 304 5.87 -19.56 -21.89
CA VAL A 304 6.17 -20.91 -22.38
C VAL A 304 4.99 -21.49 -23.14
N ASP A 305 5.19 -22.67 -23.71
CA ASP A 305 4.13 -23.48 -24.34
C ASP A 305 3.90 -24.79 -23.56
N GLY A 306 2.71 -25.37 -23.70
CA GLY A 306 2.42 -26.74 -23.29
C GLY A 306 2.17 -26.93 -21.80
N GLN A 307 1.92 -25.85 -21.04
CA GLN A 307 1.55 -25.94 -19.62
C GLN A 307 0.06 -25.72 -19.35
N GLY A 308 -0.68 -25.26 -20.38
CA GLY A 308 -2.09 -24.90 -20.23
C GLY A 308 -2.31 -23.91 -19.10
N HIS A 309 -3.34 -24.11 -18.27
CA HIS A 309 -3.62 -23.27 -17.10
C HIS A 309 -2.88 -23.74 -15.84
N GLY A 310 -1.64 -24.22 -16.00
CA GLY A 310 -0.81 -24.76 -14.91
C GLY A 310 0.16 -23.76 -14.31
N LEU A 311 1.02 -24.29 -13.43
CA LEU A 311 2.18 -23.58 -12.90
C LEU A 311 3.35 -23.62 -13.91
N PRO A 312 4.39 -22.77 -13.73
CA PRO A 312 5.56 -22.80 -14.60
C PRO A 312 6.28 -24.16 -14.58
N PRO A 313 7.09 -24.46 -15.61
CA PRO A 313 8.00 -25.61 -15.56
C PRO A 313 8.86 -25.58 -14.30
N GLY A 314 8.86 -26.67 -13.53
CA GLY A 314 9.49 -26.74 -12.21
C GLY A 314 8.58 -26.23 -11.06
N GLY A 315 7.33 -25.90 -11.34
CA GLY A 315 6.33 -25.52 -10.34
C GLY A 315 6.62 -24.21 -9.62
N ALA A 316 5.98 -24.04 -8.47
CA ALA A 316 6.15 -22.84 -7.63
C ALA A 316 7.63 -22.64 -7.19
N GLU A 317 8.40 -23.72 -7.03
CA GLU A 317 9.80 -23.63 -6.64
C GLU A 317 10.63 -22.84 -7.66
N ALA A 318 10.53 -23.22 -8.94
CA ALA A 318 11.24 -22.51 -9.99
C ALA A 318 10.82 -21.03 -10.11
N HIS A 319 9.57 -20.72 -9.79
CA HIS A 319 9.07 -19.35 -9.75
C HIS A 319 9.67 -18.57 -8.57
N PHE A 320 9.62 -19.13 -7.36
CA PHE A 320 10.11 -18.48 -6.15
C PHE A 320 11.63 -18.32 -6.14
N GLU A 321 12.39 -19.26 -6.73
CA GLU A 321 13.82 -19.11 -6.91
C GLU A 321 14.22 -17.87 -7.72
N ARG A 322 13.39 -17.46 -8.67
CA ARG A 322 13.62 -16.26 -9.48
C ARG A 322 13.41 -14.96 -8.73
N ILE A 323 12.59 -14.98 -7.65
CA ILE A 323 12.26 -13.77 -6.88
C ILE A 323 12.94 -13.72 -5.50
N ARG A 324 13.45 -14.83 -4.96
CA ARG A 324 13.95 -14.94 -3.58
C ARG A 324 15.09 -14.00 -3.21
N GLY A 325 15.86 -13.58 -4.19
CA GLY A 325 17.02 -12.72 -4.00
C GLY A 325 16.67 -11.23 -3.87
N PHE A 326 15.47 -10.84 -4.25
CA PHE A 326 15.08 -9.45 -4.22
C PHE A 326 14.75 -8.97 -2.80
N VAL A 327 15.08 -7.72 -2.58
CA VAL A 327 14.81 -6.98 -1.34
C VAL A 327 14.10 -5.69 -1.75
N ARG A 328 13.10 -5.30 -1.01
CA ARG A 328 12.35 -4.08 -1.30
C ARG A 328 13.26 -2.85 -1.30
N GLN A 329 13.11 -2.02 -2.31
CA GLN A 329 13.73 -0.70 -2.35
C GLN A 329 12.83 0.30 -1.62
N ALA A 330 13.01 0.47 -0.31
CA ALA A 330 12.10 1.26 0.51
C ALA A 330 12.15 2.78 0.23
N ARG A 331 13.30 3.31 -0.21
CA ARG A 331 13.52 4.74 -0.50
C ARG A 331 14.08 4.95 -1.91
N PRO A 332 13.30 4.69 -2.96
CA PRO A 332 13.76 4.88 -4.32
C PRO A 332 14.00 6.36 -4.62
N LYS A 333 15.00 6.66 -5.47
CA LYS A 333 15.27 8.03 -5.92
C LYS A 333 14.19 8.58 -6.85
N GLU A 334 13.47 7.69 -7.52
CA GLU A 334 12.41 8.05 -8.46
C GLU A 334 11.18 7.20 -8.20
N ILE A 335 10.03 7.84 -8.22
CA ILE A 335 8.70 7.23 -8.00
C ILE A 335 7.80 7.63 -9.15
N VAL A 336 7.04 6.66 -9.65
CA VAL A 336 5.86 6.90 -10.47
C VAL A 336 4.68 6.29 -9.72
N TRP A 337 3.64 7.08 -9.49
CA TRP A 337 2.46 6.64 -8.75
C TRP A 337 1.19 7.09 -9.44
N GLN A 338 0.31 6.16 -9.71
CA GLN A 338 -1.06 6.42 -10.15
C GLN A 338 -2.03 5.89 -9.09
N PRO A 339 -2.50 6.75 -8.16
CA PRO A 339 -3.39 6.34 -7.10
C PRO A 339 -4.76 5.92 -7.65
N VAL A 340 -5.30 4.83 -7.08
CA VAL A 340 -6.64 4.31 -7.38
C VAL A 340 -7.42 3.98 -6.10
N LEU A 341 -6.75 3.96 -4.96
CA LEU A 341 -7.34 3.70 -3.64
C LEU A 341 -7.40 5.01 -2.85
N SER A 342 -8.61 5.46 -2.55
CA SER A 342 -8.84 6.73 -1.84
C SER A 342 -8.28 6.75 -0.41
N TRP A 343 -8.13 5.58 0.21
CA TRP A 343 -7.59 5.43 1.55
C TRP A 343 -6.06 5.26 1.60
N LYS A 344 -5.39 4.97 0.46
CA LYS A 344 -3.93 4.82 0.41
C LYS A 344 -3.26 6.20 0.34
N ARG A 345 -2.89 6.72 1.50
CA ARG A 345 -2.34 8.08 1.67
C ARG A 345 -0.83 8.19 1.56
N GLN A 346 -0.11 7.06 1.61
CA GLN A 346 1.36 7.03 1.48
C GLN A 346 1.78 6.03 0.39
N PHE A 347 2.70 6.47 -0.48
CA PHE A 347 3.37 5.61 -1.47
C PHE A 347 4.86 5.96 -1.50
N TYR A 348 5.71 5.10 -0.94
CA TYR A 348 7.09 5.42 -0.61
C TYR A 348 7.17 6.69 0.26
N TRP A 349 7.84 7.73 -0.23
CA TRP A 349 7.96 9.03 0.43
C TRP A 349 6.99 10.10 -0.12
N LEU A 350 6.06 9.73 -0.99
CA LEU A 350 4.92 10.58 -1.36
C LEU A 350 3.77 10.42 -0.36
N ALA A 351 3.12 11.52 -0.06
CA ALA A 351 1.92 11.59 0.76
C ALA A 351 0.79 12.31 0.03
N TRP A 352 -0.42 11.81 0.13
CA TRP A 352 -1.60 12.50 -0.37
C TRP A 352 -2.82 12.16 0.48
N GLU A 353 -3.33 13.12 1.25
CA GLU A 353 -4.43 12.87 2.18
C GLU A 353 -5.71 12.43 1.47
N ARG A 354 -6.01 13.01 0.33
CA ARG A 354 -7.14 12.64 -0.53
C ARG A 354 -6.66 12.44 -1.96
N PRO A 355 -6.11 11.26 -2.28
CA PRO A 355 -5.57 11.00 -3.60
C PRO A 355 -6.61 11.18 -4.71
N ALA A 356 -6.21 11.80 -5.81
CA ALA A 356 -7.02 11.88 -7.02
C ALA A 356 -6.90 10.58 -7.79
N GLU A 357 -7.99 9.86 -7.94
CA GLU A 357 -8.05 8.64 -8.73
C GLU A 357 -7.59 8.90 -10.17
N GLY A 358 -6.64 8.09 -10.65
CA GLY A 358 -6.12 8.18 -12.01
C GLY A 358 -5.16 9.33 -12.28
N ALA A 359 -4.86 10.20 -11.30
CA ALA A 359 -3.78 11.16 -11.44
C ALA A 359 -2.43 10.45 -11.54
N LEU A 360 -1.50 10.99 -12.32
CA LEU A 360 -0.14 10.45 -12.41
C LEU A 360 0.84 11.39 -11.72
N LEU A 361 1.56 10.87 -10.72
CA LEU A 361 2.64 11.56 -10.04
C LEU A 361 3.98 10.98 -10.48
N GLU A 362 4.90 11.83 -10.87
CA GLU A 362 6.30 11.49 -11.11
C GLU A 362 7.15 12.29 -10.13
N ALA A 363 7.96 11.62 -9.32
CA ALA A 363 8.75 12.27 -8.29
C ALA A 363 10.21 11.81 -8.35
N ARG A 364 11.12 12.77 -8.16
CA ARG A 364 12.57 12.54 -8.23
C ARG A 364 13.29 13.22 -7.07
N LEU A 365 14.19 12.46 -6.44
CA LEU A 365 15.12 12.93 -5.42
C LEU A 365 16.51 13.16 -6.02
N ASP A 366 17.01 14.37 -5.92
CA ASP A 366 18.40 14.71 -6.16
C ASP A 366 19.09 15.03 -4.81
N ARG A 367 19.86 14.06 -4.31
CA ARG A 367 20.55 14.18 -3.02
C ARG A 367 21.68 15.18 -3.02
N GLU A 368 22.37 15.34 -4.16
CA GLU A 368 23.52 16.27 -4.27
C GLU A 368 23.01 17.71 -4.20
N ALA A 369 21.93 18.01 -4.90
CA ALA A 369 21.28 19.32 -4.86
C ALA A 369 20.40 19.51 -3.61
N ASN A 370 20.18 18.48 -2.78
CA ASN A 370 19.18 18.46 -1.70
C ASN A 370 17.81 18.92 -2.18
N ARG A 371 17.32 18.31 -3.27
CA ARG A 371 16.11 18.72 -3.99
C ARG A 371 15.19 17.57 -4.27
N ILE A 372 13.88 17.82 -4.12
CA ILE A 372 12.81 16.91 -4.56
C ILE A 372 11.98 17.62 -5.62
N SER A 373 11.75 16.95 -6.76
CA SER A 373 10.87 17.45 -7.82
C SER A 373 9.70 16.50 -7.98
N VAL A 374 8.49 17.04 -8.00
CA VAL A 374 7.25 16.30 -8.24
C VAL A 374 6.53 16.94 -9.42
N THR A 375 6.10 16.11 -10.38
CA THR A 375 5.18 16.54 -11.44
C THR A 375 3.87 15.80 -11.28
N ARG A 376 2.76 16.49 -11.54
CA ARG A 376 1.41 15.95 -11.44
C ARG A 376 0.67 16.13 -12.75
N GLN A 377 0.25 15.04 -13.36
CA GLN A 377 -0.70 15.04 -14.46
C GLN A 377 -2.09 14.72 -13.91
N ALA A 378 -3.07 15.55 -14.27
CA ALA A 378 -4.46 15.31 -13.86
C ALA A 378 -4.96 14.00 -14.47
N GLY A 379 -5.62 13.17 -13.66
CA GLY A 379 -6.34 12.01 -14.14
C GLY A 379 -7.69 12.36 -14.78
N ALA A 380 -8.29 11.40 -15.45
CA ALA A 380 -9.65 11.52 -15.99
C ALA A 380 -10.73 11.61 -14.88
N GLY A 381 -10.37 11.30 -13.64
CA GLY A 381 -11.24 11.37 -12.47
C GLY A 381 -11.46 12.78 -11.93
N ARG A 382 -12.33 12.91 -10.93
CA ARG A 382 -12.57 14.18 -10.22
C ARG A 382 -11.27 14.64 -9.57
N GLY A 383 -10.97 15.94 -9.67
CA GLY A 383 -9.76 16.55 -9.14
C GLY A 383 -9.47 16.11 -7.71
N GLY A 384 -8.21 15.80 -7.41
CA GLY A 384 -7.78 15.37 -6.10
C GLY A 384 -8.08 16.39 -5.02
N GLY A 385 -8.33 15.88 -3.83
CA GLY A 385 -8.44 16.72 -2.65
C GLY A 385 -7.08 17.27 -2.23
N PRO A 386 -7.04 18.19 -1.28
CA PRO A 386 -5.83 18.76 -0.74
C PRO A 386 -4.98 17.71 0.00
N GLY A 387 -3.74 18.10 0.29
CA GLY A 387 -2.87 17.35 1.17
C GLY A 387 -1.78 16.55 0.48
N LEU A 388 -1.50 16.86 -0.80
CA LEU A 388 -0.31 16.34 -1.48
C LEU A 388 0.95 16.91 -0.81
N ALA A 389 1.90 16.02 -0.49
CA ALA A 389 3.11 16.35 0.24
C ALA A 389 4.22 15.33 -0.07
N VAL A 390 5.43 15.64 0.38
CA VAL A 390 6.53 14.68 0.47
C VAL A 390 6.91 14.46 1.93
N TYR A 391 7.16 13.21 2.29
CA TYR A 391 7.80 12.84 3.55
C TYR A 391 9.31 12.84 3.37
N VAL A 392 10.02 13.31 4.38
CA VAL A 392 11.49 13.30 4.38
C VAL A 392 12.05 12.91 5.74
N ASP A 393 13.23 12.31 5.70
CA ASP A 393 14.09 12.01 6.84
C ASP A 393 15.56 12.21 6.47
N ALA A 394 16.47 12.02 7.41
CA ALA A 394 17.90 12.20 7.18
C ALA A 394 18.52 11.18 6.22
N GLU A 395 17.83 10.09 5.90
CA GLU A 395 18.28 9.14 4.88
C GLU A 395 17.92 9.57 3.45
N LEU A 396 16.89 10.39 3.30
CA LEU A 396 16.51 10.96 1.99
C LEU A 396 17.21 12.26 1.70
N VAL A 397 17.23 13.20 2.65
CA VAL A 397 17.70 14.58 2.46
C VAL A 397 18.63 15.02 3.60
N ASP A 398 19.43 16.02 3.33
CA ASP A 398 20.29 16.65 4.32
C ASP A 398 19.52 17.72 5.09
N PHE A 399 19.30 17.52 6.39
CA PHE A 399 18.57 18.45 7.27
C PHE A 399 19.41 19.66 7.70
N ASP A 400 20.72 19.64 7.50
CA ASP A 400 21.62 20.74 7.83
C ASP A 400 21.76 21.76 6.66
N ARG A 401 21.20 21.40 5.50
CA ARG A 401 21.16 22.23 4.30
C ARG A 401 19.71 22.57 3.96
N PRO A 402 19.45 23.73 3.31
CA PRO A 402 18.13 24.01 2.76
C PRO A 402 17.70 22.92 1.78
N LEU A 403 16.49 22.36 2.00
CA LEU A 403 15.82 21.49 1.07
C LEU A 403 15.00 22.34 0.10
N GLU A 404 15.10 22.07 -1.18
CA GLU A 404 14.25 22.66 -2.20
C GLU A 404 13.25 21.63 -2.70
N VAL A 405 11.95 21.97 -2.70
CA VAL A 405 10.90 21.11 -3.23
C VAL A 405 10.14 21.82 -4.33
N LEU A 406 10.00 21.15 -5.47
CA LEU A 406 9.31 21.68 -6.64
C LEU A 406 8.05 20.86 -6.93
N LEU A 407 6.97 21.57 -7.30
CA LEU A 407 5.79 21.00 -7.92
C LEU A 407 5.62 21.61 -9.31
N ASP A 408 5.52 20.76 -10.34
CA ASP A 408 5.36 21.18 -11.75
C ASP A 408 6.39 22.22 -12.19
N GLY A 409 7.64 22.07 -11.72
CA GLY A 409 8.76 22.96 -12.01
C GLY A 409 8.82 24.26 -11.18
N GLN A 410 7.83 24.53 -10.34
CA GLN A 410 7.81 25.70 -9.46
C GLN A 410 8.27 25.34 -8.04
N VAL A 411 9.13 26.14 -7.45
CA VAL A 411 9.57 25.96 -6.07
C VAL A 411 8.41 26.27 -5.12
N VAL A 412 7.97 25.26 -4.39
CA VAL A 412 6.89 25.36 -3.39
C VAL A 412 7.42 25.37 -1.95
N PHE A 413 8.65 24.94 -1.76
CA PHE A 413 9.34 24.99 -0.47
C PHE A 413 10.84 25.21 -0.69
N SER A 414 11.43 26.09 0.12
CA SER A 414 12.88 26.26 0.22
C SER A 414 13.23 26.60 1.67
N GLY A 415 13.88 25.68 2.37
CA GLY A 415 14.20 25.84 3.79
C GLY A 415 14.61 24.53 4.46
N GLN A 416 14.82 24.58 5.77
CA GLN A 416 15.14 23.39 6.54
C GLN A 416 13.86 22.64 6.94
N PRO A 417 13.74 21.34 6.64
CA PRO A 417 12.61 20.55 7.10
C PRO A 417 12.64 20.40 8.63
N ARG A 418 11.46 20.38 9.25
CA ARG A 418 11.31 20.30 10.71
C ARG A 418 10.93 18.89 11.12
N ARG A 419 11.72 18.30 12.05
CA ARG A 419 11.45 16.98 12.63
C ARG A 419 10.29 17.08 13.61
N ARG A 420 9.24 16.26 13.42
CA ARG A 420 8.01 16.31 14.20
C ARG A 420 7.55 14.90 14.59
N LEU A 421 7.11 14.74 15.84
CA LEU A 421 6.58 13.47 16.33
C LEU A 421 5.30 13.05 15.60
N GLU A 422 4.45 14.00 15.23
CA GLU A 422 3.22 13.73 14.48
C GLU A 422 3.47 12.99 13.16
N TRP A 423 4.52 13.38 12.42
CA TRP A 423 4.88 12.72 11.16
C TRP A 423 5.55 11.37 11.35
N LEU A 424 6.39 11.25 12.38
CA LEU A 424 6.93 9.95 12.78
C LEU A 424 5.82 8.96 13.15
N LEU A 425 4.82 9.40 13.91
CA LEU A 425 3.69 8.56 14.29
C LEU A 425 2.83 8.21 13.07
N GLU A 426 2.49 9.19 12.23
CA GLU A 426 1.68 8.97 11.02
C GLU A 426 2.26 7.86 10.15
N THR A 427 3.57 7.84 9.98
CA THR A 427 4.28 6.88 9.14
C THR A 427 4.75 5.61 9.88
N SER A 428 4.38 5.44 11.16
CA SER A 428 4.79 4.29 11.99
C SER A 428 3.76 3.15 12.04
N THR A 429 2.58 3.33 11.47
CA THR A 429 1.49 2.35 11.58
C THR A 429 1.82 0.96 11.05
N SER A 430 2.78 0.85 10.15
CA SER A 430 3.26 -0.43 9.60
C SER A 430 4.45 -1.06 10.35
N GLY A 431 4.97 -0.43 11.40
CA GLY A 431 6.16 -0.92 12.11
C GLY A 431 7.40 -1.08 11.24
N ASP A 432 7.47 -0.38 10.14
CA ASP A 432 8.53 -0.44 9.15
C ASP A 432 9.36 0.84 9.25
N ASP A 433 10.58 0.73 9.80
CA ASP A 433 11.43 1.89 10.03
C ASP A 433 11.84 2.59 8.73
N ALA A 434 11.96 1.86 7.64
CA ALA A 434 12.27 2.44 6.34
C ALA A 434 11.12 3.28 5.75
N ARG A 435 9.92 3.20 6.31
CA ARG A 435 8.74 4.01 5.96
C ARG A 435 8.42 5.08 6.99
N ARG A 436 9.22 5.23 8.05
CA ARG A 436 9.08 6.30 9.05
C ARG A 436 9.82 7.54 8.62
N PHE A 437 9.10 8.63 8.57
CA PHE A 437 9.62 9.93 8.18
C PHE A 437 9.37 10.95 9.28
N SER A 438 10.37 11.76 9.57
CA SER A 438 10.28 12.75 10.65
C SER A 438 9.78 14.11 10.22
N ALA A 439 9.71 14.38 8.92
CA ALA A 439 9.20 15.63 8.40
C ALA A 439 8.27 15.41 7.20
N ARG A 440 7.36 16.35 7.02
CA ARG A 440 6.42 16.42 5.89
C ARG A 440 6.44 17.81 5.30
N VAL A 441 6.67 17.90 4.00
CA VAL A 441 6.65 19.15 3.25
C VAL A 441 5.43 19.18 2.33
N PRO A 442 4.46 20.07 2.57
CA PRO A 442 3.29 20.21 1.72
C PRO A 442 3.68 20.73 0.34
N LEU A 443 3.09 20.21 -0.71
CA LEU A 443 3.29 20.65 -2.10
C LEU A 443 2.26 21.69 -2.54
N GLU A 444 1.17 21.82 -1.81
CA GLU A 444 0.11 22.78 -2.09
C GLU A 444 -0.07 23.71 -0.88
N PRO A 445 -0.49 24.96 -1.08
CA PRO A 445 -0.83 25.82 0.03
C PRO A 445 -1.85 25.12 0.92
N GLN A 446 -1.54 24.99 2.21
CA GLN A 446 -2.54 24.52 3.16
C GLN A 446 -3.66 25.55 3.17
N ALA A 447 -4.89 25.15 2.87
CA ALA A 447 -6.05 25.95 3.19
C ALA A 447 -5.96 26.28 4.69
N ALA A 448 -6.09 27.55 5.04
CA ALA A 448 -6.07 27.99 6.43
C ALA A 448 -7.08 27.11 7.21
N ARG A 449 -6.58 26.39 8.20
CA ARG A 449 -7.39 25.54 9.08
C ARG A 449 -8.23 26.39 10.00
#